data_bd31c20c87c1a9d1d291bca229a78de6
#
_entry.id   bd31c20c87c1a9d1d291bca229a78de6
#
_cell.length_a   1.000
_cell.length_b   1.000
_cell.length_c   1.000
_cell.angle_alpha   90.00
_cell.angle_beta   90.00
_cell.angle_gamma   90.00
#
_symmetry.space_group_name_H-M   'P 1'
#
loop_
_entity.id
_entity.type
_entity.pdbx_description
1 polymer ?
#
loop_
_entity_poly.entity_id
_entity_poly.type
_entity_poly.pdbx_seq_one_letter_code
_entity_poly.pdbx_strand_id
1 'polypeptide(L)'
;MGSEMHVFLTDYLPALSGDEQVSLITYPGYEASNYARLEFDLKGDNSLSTLIVRVDGKDSYDIPILPNLPFKTGLVTTGCTSESVAFSLPEEGYTVQAYLGDKLLDAGMLTIDGTSGSLLIPECPKGRSFLRLFAANDKSRLNDVLIPLQDGQVVTDAAQLTLNDDQTQVLYSLMIDRFYNGNTANDEPLNDPEVLPIVDYQGGDLAGITEKINSGFFEDLGVTTIWISPITQNPTDAWGRYPFKHGNKYDPSKTYTKFSGYHGYWPIYNNKVDHRFGTSDELRAMLDAAHKHNLHVVLDYVANHLHINSPVIQQHPDWITDSILPDGRRNFELWDEARLTTWFDTHIPSLDLERPEVCEAMTDTALFWLANFEFDGFRHDACKHIPESYWRTLGHKIATRFPGRHIWMIGETYGSPDLIGMYVKTGMLNAQFDFNEYYGVRESVIADKFGMQELERIVKESMAAYGAHHTMGNISGNHDQVRIASLAGGAIRPDEPENGKQAGWTRTVGIGDANIAYRKALLQEVINFTIPGVPCVYQGDEYGEVGANDPDNRLMMRFDGLNEQEQAMRAEVQKLIRMRRSSMPLLYGDMQTERLTDDEWVFSRTYMGEKVTVSINRRDLSFVICNL
;
A
#
# COMPACT_ATOMS: atom_id res chain seq x y z
N MET A 1 32.94 11.42 -9.15
CA MET A 1 32.70 12.16 -10.40
C MET A 1 31.20 12.10 -10.63
N GLY A 2 30.53 13.23 -10.60
CA GLY A 2 29.08 13.26 -10.87
C GLY A 2 28.82 12.96 -12.34
N SER A 3 27.83 12.15 -12.62
CA SER A 3 27.36 11.90 -13.98
C SER A 3 26.66 13.16 -14.51
N GLU A 4 26.95 13.55 -15.75
CA GLU A 4 26.20 14.61 -16.41
C GLU A 4 24.85 14.07 -16.87
N MET A 5 23.76 14.70 -16.44
CA MET A 5 22.42 14.40 -16.92
C MET A 5 22.03 15.40 -18.00
N HIS A 6 21.71 14.90 -19.19
CA HIS A 6 21.21 15.71 -20.29
C HIS A 6 19.73 15.41 -20.52
N VAL A 7 18.94 16.46 -20.58
CA VAL A 7 17.49 16.42 -20.84
C VAL A 7 17.22 17.09 -22.19
N PHE A 8 16.71 16.32 -23.16
CA PHE A 8 16.45 16.79 -24.52
C PHE A 8 14.94 17.01 -24.70
N LEU A 9 14.47 18.16 -24.24
CA LEU A 9 13.05 18.48 -24.25
C LEU A 9 12.49 18.74 -25.66
N THR A 10 13.23 19.48 -26.49
CA THR A 10 12.76 19.94 -27.79
C THR A 10 12.56 18.83 -28.82
N ASP A 11 13.30 17.73 -28.70
CA ASP A 11 13.18 16.60 -29.64
C ASP A 11 11.93 15.74 -29.37
N TYR A 12 11.42 15.76 -28.16
CA TYR A 12 10.35 14.87 -27.68
C TYR A 12 9.10 15.62 -27.19
N LEU A 13 9.22 16.93 -27.03
CA LEU A 13 8.12 17.83 -26.75
C LEU A 13 8.08 18.91 -27.84
N PRO A 14 7.64 18.56 -29.06
CA PRO A 14 7.71 19.48 -30.21
C PRO A 14 6.86 20.74 -30.04
N ALA A 15 5.96 20.76 -29.06
CA ALA A 15 5.16 21.94 -28.71
C ALA A 15 5.88 22.93 -27.79
N LEU A 16 7.12 22.66 -27.36
CA LEU A 16 7.88 23.65 -26.58
C LEU A 16 8.20 24.86 -27.45
N SER A 17 7.71 26.01 -27.02
CA SER A 17 7.92 27.29 -27.71
C SER A 17 9.25 27.97 -27.37
N GLY A 18 9.89 27.52 -26.29
CA GLY A 18 11.08 28.13 -25.69
C GLY A 18 10.75 29.12 -24.57
N ASP A 19 9.44 29.39 -24.33
CA ASP A 19 8.97 30.29 -23.30
C ASP A 19 8.60 29.55 -21.99
N GLU A 20 8.70 28.21 -21.97
CA GLU A 20 8.39 27.39 -20.84
C GLU A 20 9.41 27.58 -19.71
N GLN A 21 8.90 27.57 -18.48
CA GLN A 21 9.75 27.60 -17.30
C GLN A 21 10.13 26.16 -16.90
N VAL A 22 11.44 25.91 -16.84
CA VAL A 22 12.00 24.67 -16.34
C VAL A 22 12.72 24.98 -15.03
N SER A 23 12.29 24.34 -13.95
CA SER A 23 12.93 24.47 -12.64
C SER A 23 13.63 23.18 -12.27
N LEU A 24 14.94 23.27 -12.03
CA LEU A 24 15.71 22.18 -11.43
C LEU A 24 15.72 22.38 -9.91
N ILE A 25 15.05 21.47 -9.19
CA ILE A 25 15.04 21.48 -7.73
C ILE A 25 16.08 20.46 -7.28
N THR A 26 17.17 20.96 -6.71
CA THR A 26 18.18 20.13 -6.06
C THR A 26 17.92 20.11 -4.55
N TYR A 27 18.39 19.09 -3.89
CA TYR A 27 18.32 18.98 -2.43
C TYR A 27 19.71 19.25 -1.87
N PRO A 28 20.01 20.48 -1.35
CA PRO A 28 21.31 20.82 -0.81
C PRO A 28 21.72 19.85 0.30
N GLY A 29 22.96 19.35 0.24
CA GLY A 29 23.45 18.33 1.15
C GLY A 29 23.21 16.89 0.71
N TYR A 30 22.44 16.67 -0.35
CA TYR A 30 22.18 15.34 -0.96
C TYR A 30 22.93 15.13 -2.27
N GLU A 31 23.97 15.88 -2.54
CA GLU A 31 24.76 15.82 -3.76
C GLU A 31 25.40 14.42 -3.96
N ALA A 32 25.71 13.74 -2.86
CA ALA A 32 26.20 12.36 -2.92
C ALA A 32 25.14 11.35 -3.36
N SER A 33 23.86 11.65 -3.17
CA SER A 33 22.72 10.83 -3.59
C SER A 33 22.35 11.05 -5.06
N ASN A 34 22.90 12.08 -5.71
CA ASN A 34 22.78 12.39 -7.14
C ASN A 34 21.33 12.44 -7.67
N TYR A 35 20.40 13.02 -6.94
CA TYR A 35 19.06 13.20 -7.46
C TYR A 35 18.60 14.65 -7.46
N ALA A 36 17.71 14.95 -8.38
CA ALA A 36 17.07 16.24 -8.54
C ALA A 36 15.63 16.04 -9.02
N ARG A 37 14.78 17.02 -8.72
CA ARG A 37 13.43 17.12 -9.26
C ARG A 37 13.43 18.12 -10.38
N LEU A 38 12.91 17.73 -11.54
CA LEU A 38 12.65 18.62 -12.66
C LEU A 38 11.16 18.95 -12.68
N GLU A 39 10.83 20.22 -12.69
CA GLU A 39 9.47 20.73 -12.90
C GLU A 39 9.40 21.49 -14.21
N PHE A 40 8.37 21.18 -15.00
CA PHE A 40 8.12 21.82 -16.28
C PHE A 40 6.75 22.48 -16.25
N ASP A 41 6.68 23.73 -16.72
CA ASP A 41 5.42 24.40 -17.05
C ASP A 41 5.26 24.38 -18.59
N LEU A 42 4.55 23.37 -19.09
CA LEU A 42 4.28 23.19 -20.51
C LEU A 42 3.12 24.08 -20.91
N LYS A 43 3.39 25.09 -21.75
CA LYS A 43 2.37 25.97 -22.30
C LYS A 43 2.01 25.53 -23.71
N GLY A 44 0.80 25.04 -23.89
CA GLY A 44 0.16 24.99 -25.21
C GLY A 44 -0.15 23.64 -25.81
N ASP A 45 0.64 22.60 -25.72
CA ASP A 45 0.27 21.29 -26.27
C ASP A 45 0.10 20.25 -25.16
N ASN A 46 -1.10 19.70 -25.08
CA ASN A 46 -1.49 18.69 -24.12
C ASN A 46 -1.59 17.32 -24.82
N SER A 47 -0.56 16.94 -25.57
CA SER A 47 -0.48 15.68 -26.30
C SER A 47 0.31 14.63 -25.51
N LEU A 48 0.08 13.35 -25.83
CA LEU A 48 0.91 12.25 -25.36
C LEU A 48 2.31 12.37 -25.95
N SER A 49 3.32 12.46 -25.10
CA SER A 49 4.72 12.66 -25.49
C SER A 49 5.69 11.90 -24.59
N THR A 50 6.97 11.98 -24.88
CA THR A 50 8.02 11.25 -24.13
C THR A 50 9.14 12.23 -23.77
N LEU A 51 9.55 12.21 -22.49
CA LEU A 51 10.78 12.85 -22.04
C LEU A 51 11.90 11.81 -22.06
N ILE A 52 12.94 12.03 -22.87
CA ILE A 52 14.14 11.19 -22.87
C ILE A 52 15.19 11.81 -21.94
N VAL A 53 15.60 11.03 -20.94
CA VAL A 53 16.69 11.39 -20.03
C VAL A 53 17.93 10.61 -20.43
N ARG A 54 19.06 11.33 -20.67
CA ARG A 54 20.35 10.73 -20.97
C ARG A 54 21.35 11.04 -19.86
N VAL A 55 22.11 10.03 -19.46
CA VAL A 55 23.20 10.16 -18.50
C VAL A 55 24.51 9.91 -19.21
N ASP A 56 25.47 10.82 -19.06
CA ASP A 56 26.80 10.76 -19.72
C ASP A 56 26.72 10.58 -21.24
N GLY A 57 25.72 11.19 -21.89
CA GLY A 57 25.49 11.10 -23.34
C GLY A 57 24.96 9.75 -23.83
N LYS A 58 24.61 8.84 -22.93
CA LYS A 58 23.95 7.56 -23.23
C LYS A 58 22.47 7.64 -22.95
N ASP A 59 21.68 6.86 -23.72
CA ASP A 59 20.27 6.71 -23.41
C ASP A 59 20.12 6.07 -22.03
N SER A 60 19.21 6.61 -21.26
CA SER A 60 18.99 6.20 -19.88
C SER A 60 17.55 5.81 -19.64
N TYR A 61 16.61 6.76 -19.75
CA TYR A 61 15.19 6.53 -19.44
C TYR A 61 14.30 7.34 -20.38
N ASP A 62 13.25 6.69 -20.89
CA ASP A 62 12.22 7.32 -21.70
C ASP A 62 10.95 7.39 -20.85
N ILE A 63 10.59 8.60 -20.41
CA ILE A 63 9.51 8.82 -19.44
C ILE A 63 8.26 9.27 -20.19
N PRO A 64 7.13 8.52 -20.14
CA PRO A 64 5.89 8.94 -20.75
C PRO A 64 5.35 10.20 -20.06
N ILE A 65 4.97 11.19 -20.85
CA ILE A 65 4.28 12.39 -20.43
C ILE A 65 2.83 12.29 -20.87
N LEU A 66 1.96 12.08 -19.89
CA LEU A 66 0.53 11.96 -20.12
C LEU A 66 -0.14 13.34 -20.13
N PRO A 67 -1.02 13.60 -21.09
CA PRO A 67 -1.75 14.86 -21.12
C PRO A 67 -2.69 15.01 -19.91
N ASN A 68 -2.83 16.23 -19.43
CA ASN A 68 -3.79 16.53 -18.37
C ASN A 68 -5.21 16.67 -18.96
N LEU A 69 -5.77 15.53 -19.34
CA LEU A 69 -7.08 15.38 -19.96
C LEU A 69 -7.96 14.42 -19.14
N PRO A 70 -9.28 14.46 -19.34
CA PRO A 70 -10.21 13.51 -18.69
C PRO A 70 -9.77 12.06 -18.90
N PHE A 71 -9.71 11.30 -17.82
CA PHE A 71 -9.39 9.89 -17.85
C PHE A 71 -10.60 9.06 -18.27
N LYS A 72 -10.39 8.10 -19.18
CA LYS A 72 -11.37 7.11 -19.60
C LYS A 72 -10.77 5.70 -19.58
N THR A 73 -11.58 4.71 -19.43
CA THR A 73 -11.22 3.31 -19.69
C THR A 73 -11.59 2.95 -21.13
N GLY A 74 -10.89 1.96 -21.71
CA GLY A 74 -11.23 1.51 -23.07
C GLY A 74 -10.06 1.04 -23.93
N LEU A 75 -8.81 1.20 -23.48
CA LEU A 75 -7.68 0.51 -24.08
C LEU A 75 -7.64 -0.90 -23.46
N VAL A 76 -7.77 -1.93 -24.29
CA VAL A 76 -7.91 -3.33 -23.84
C VAL A 76 -7.13 -4.27 -24.73
N THR A 77 -6.40 -5.22 -24.13
CA THR A 77 -5.72 -6.29 -24.87
C THR A 77 -6.72 -7.34 -25.34
N THR A 78 -6.66 -7.69 -26.63
CA THR A 78 -7.61 -8.60 -27.28
C THR A 78 -7.04 -9.96 -27.65
N GLY A 79 -5.70 -10.11 -27.60
CA GLY A 79 -5.02 -11.36 -27.86
C GLY A 79 -3.53 -11.17 -28.09
N CYS A 80 -2.82 -12.28 -28.20
CA CYS A 80 -1.39 -12.26 -28.54
C CYS A 80 -1.00 -13.45 -29.39
N THR A 81 0.13 -13.30 -30.10
CA THR A 81 0.88 -14.37 -30.77
C THR A 81 2.30 -14.41 -30.20
N SER A 82 3.16 -15.27 -30.73
CA SER A 82 4.60 -15.24 -30.39
C SER A 82 5.32 -13.96 -30.86
N GLU A 83 4.72 -13.18 -31.76
CA GLU A 83 5.37 -12.02 -32.41
C GLU A 83 4.66 -10.71 -32.14
N SER A 84 3.41 -10.73 -31.66
CA SER A 84 2.61 -9.51 -31.51
C SER A 84 1.55 -9.60 -30.41
N VAL A 85 1.16 -8.42 -29.93
CA VAL A 85 0.01 -8.21 -29.04
C VAL A 85 -1.05 -7.41 -29.79
N ALA A 86 -2.29 -7.88 -29.76
CA ALA A 86 -3.44 -7.17 -30.30
C ALA A 86 -4.17 -6.41 -29.17
N PHE A 87 -4.67 -5.21 -29.49
CA PHE A 87 -5.44 -4.39 -28.57
C PHE A 87 -6.59 -3.66 -29.29
N SER A 88 -7.53 -3.14 -28.53
CA SER A 88 -8.62 -2.30 -29.04
C SER A 88 -8.66 -0.95 -28.33
N LEU A 89 -9.16 0.05 -29.07
CA LEU A 89 -9.43 1.41 -28.62
C LEU A 89 -10.96 1.64 -28.61
N PRO A 90 -11.49 2.52 -27.75
CA PRO A 90 -12.93 2.74 -27.66
C PRO A 90 -13.51 3.49 -28.88
N GLU A 91 -12.70 4.29 -29.54
CA GLU A 91 -13.03 5.05 -30.76
C GLU A 91 -11.75 5.33 -31.56
N GLU A 92 -11.88 5.81 -32.80
CA GLU A 92 -10.76 6.20 -33.64
C GLU A 92 -10.10 7.51 -33.17
N GLY A 93 -8.86 7.77 -33.62
CA GLY A 93 -8.16 9.04 -33.43
C GLY A 93 -7.30 9.13 -32.18
N TYR A 94 -7.07 8.04 -31.47
CA TYR A 94 -6.06 7.98 -30.40
C TYR A 94 -4.65 7.81 -30.97
N THR A 95 -3.71 8.57 -30.43
CA THR A 95 -2.26 8.30 -30.55
C THR A 95 -1.89 7.29 -29.48
N VAL A 96 -1.11 6.27 -29.87
CA VAL A 96 -0.61 5.22 -28.96
C VAL A 96 0.90 5.26 -28.91
N GLN A 97 1.47 5.20 -27.72
CA GLN A 97 2.90 4.99 -27.49
C GLN A 97 3.10 3.69 -26.70
N ALA A 98 4.13 2.93 -27.07
CA ALA A 98 4.49 1.66 -26.45
C ALA A 98 5.90 1.71 -25.89
N TYR A 99 6.11 1.05 -24.77
CA TYR A 99 7.40 0.98 -24.06
C TYR A 99 7.73 -0.46 -23.74
N LEU A 100 9.02 -0.79 -23.82
CA LEU A 100 9.59 -1.99 -23.19
C LEU A 100 10.43 -1.56 -21.99
N GLY A 101 9.94 -1.86 -20.78
CA GLY A 101 10.54 -1.33 -19.56
C GLY A 101 10.53 0.21 -19.58
N ASP A 102 11.72 0.79 -19.57
CA ASP A 102 11.96 2.24 -19.61
C ASP A 102 12.34 2.78 -21.00
N LYS A 103 12.08 2.03 -22.08
CA LYS A 103 12.42 2.43 -23.45
C LYS A 103 11.20 2.59 -24.34
N LEU A 104 11.07 3.76 -24.95
CA LEU A 104 10.09 4.01 -26.00
C LEU A 104 10.38 3.13 -27.22
N LEU A 105 9.38 2.42 -27.72
CA LEU A 105 9.48 1.61 -28.90
C LEU A 105 9.29 2.45 -30.17
N ASP A 106 9.92 2.02 -31.28
CA ASP A 106 9.75 2.64 -32.59
C ASP A 106 8.28 2.60 -33.01
N ALA A 107 7.76 3.73 -33.49
CA ALA A 107 6.36 3.84 -33.92
C ALA A 107 6.00 2.87 -35.05
N GLY A 108 6.98 2.42 -35.86
CA GLY A 108 6.79 1.40 -36.90
C GLY A 108 6.47 0.01 -36.36
N MET A 109 6.64 -0.24 -35.07
CA MET A 109 6.21 -1.49 -34.42
C MET A 109 4.71 -1.50 -34.07
N LEU A 110 4.04 -0.35 -34.16
CA LEU A 110 2.61 -0.19 -33.93
C LEU A 110 1.88 -0.10 -35.28
N THR A 111 0.77 -0.83 -35.38
CA THR A 111 -0.18 -0.71 -36.48
C THR A 111 -1.55 -0.44 -35.89
N ILE A 112 -2.24 0.61 -36.35
CA ILE A 112 -3.58 0.99 -35.90
C ILE A 112 -4.48 1.08 -37.16
N ASP A 113 -5.60 0.36 -37.13
CA ASP A 113 -6.63 0.38 -38.17
C ASP A 113 -7.99 0.60 -37.51
N GLY A 114 -8.49 1.82 -37.61
CA GLY A 114 -9.71 2.24 -36.92
C GLY A 114 -9.56 2.15 -35.39
N THR A 115 -10.32 1.24 -34.78
CA THR A 115 -10.25 0.98 -33.32
C THR A 115 -9.41 -0.25 -32.97
N SER A 116 -8.84 -0.94 -33.94
CA SER A 116 -8.01 -2.12 -33.72
C SER A 116 -6.54 -1.76 -33.82
N GLY A 117 -5.71 -2.28 -32.91
CA GLY A 117 -4.29 -2.06 -32.91
C GLY A 117 -3.49 -3.35 -32.72
N SER A 118 -2.26 -3.34 -33.18
CA SER A 118 -1.27 -4.40 -32.98
C SER A 118 0.10 -3.81 -32.70
N LEU A 119 0.79 -4.37 -31.70
CA LEU A 119 2.16 -4.05 -31.34
C LEU A 119 3.03 -5.29 -31.62
N LEU A 120 4.08 -5.14 -32.41
CA LEU A 120 5.11 -6.17 -32.56
C LEU A 120 5.91 -6.27 -31.25
N ILE A 121 6.17 -7.50 -30.81
CA ILE A 121 7.01 -7.75 -29.63
C ILE A 121 8.46 -7.51 -30.03
N PRO A 122 9.19 -6.57 -29.37
CA PRO A 122 10.59 -6.32 -29.66
C PRO A 122 11.49 -7.46 -29.20
N GLU A 123 12.75 -7.45 -29.64
CA GLU A 123 13.76 -8.28 -29.00
C GLU A 123 13.90 -7.88 -27.54
N CYS A 124 13.75 -8.85 -26.65
CA CYS A 124 13.72 -8.65 -25.21
C CYS A 124 14.95 -9.25 -24.54
N PRO A 125 15.41 -8.67 -23.42
CA PRO A 125 16.41 -9.32 -22.57
C PRO A 125 15.85 -10.63 -22.00
N LYS A 126 16.73 -11.54 -21.61
CA LYS A 126 16.32 -12.74 -20.86
C LYS A 126 15.74 -12.36 -19.51
N GLY A 127 14.76 -13.14 -19.06
CA GLY A 127 14.06 -12.95 -17.80
C GLY A 127 12.75 -12.18 -17.95
N ARG A 128 12.29 -11.62 -16.84
CA ARG A 128 11.05 -10.83 -16.76
C ARG A 128 11.27 -9.43 -17.35
N SER A 129 10.36 -9.01 -18.24
CA SER A 129 10.26 -7.65 -18.74
C SER A 129 8.78 -7.27 -18.92
N PHE A 130 8.51 -6.00 -19.21
CA PHE A 130 7.13 -5.51 -19.31
C PHE A 130 6.97 -4.63 -20.54
N LEU A 131 5.92 -4.88 -21.32
CA LEU A 131 5.41 -3.92 -22.29
C LEU A 131 4.37 -3.03 -21.62
N ARG A 132 4.39 -1.74 -21.94
CA ARG A 132 3.37 -0.80 -21.48
C ARG A 132 2.89 0.06 -22.64
N LEU A 133 1.57 0.22 -22.76
CA LEU A 133 0.95 1.07 -23.78
C LEU A 133 0.23 2.22 -23.10
N PHE A 134 0.35 3.41 -23.69
CA PHE A 134 -0.41 4.61 -23.33
C PHE A 134 -1.14 5.11 -24.57
N ALA A 135 -2.34 5.67 -24.37
CA ALA A 135 -3.13 6.22 -25.46
C ALA A 135 -3.82 7.52 -25.05
N ALA A 136 -3.78 8.51 -25.92
CA ALA A 136 -4.48 9.77 -25.74
C ALA A 136 -4.88 10.39 -27.09
N ASN A 137 -5.92 11.22 -27.06
CA ASN A 137 -6.33 12.10 -28.15
C ASN A 137 -6.46 13.56 -27.64
N ASP A 138 -7.06 14.45 -28.41
CA ASP A 138 -7.29 15.86 -28.04
C ASP A 138 -8.34 16.07 -26.94
N LYS A 139 -9.08 15.01 -26.51
CA LYS A 139 -10.20 15.11 -25.58
C LYS A 139 -10.03 14.29 -24.31
N SER A 140 -9.28 13.20 -24.38
CA SER A 140 -9.13 12.26 -23.26
C SER A 140 -7.84 11.47 -23.34
N ARG A 141 -7.38 11.01 -22.17
CA ARG A 141 -6.37 9.97 -22.06
C ARG A 141 -7.04 8.66 -21.61
N LEU A 142 -6.53 7.53 -22.08
CA LEU A 142 -7.03 6.22 -21.69
C LEU A 142 -6.24 5.64 -20.51
N ASN A 143 -6.79 4.55 -19.94
CA ASN A 143 -6.03 3.66 -19.08
C ASN A 143 -4.77 3.18 -19.82
N ASP A 144 -3.69 2.96 -19.07
CA ASP A 144 -2.54 2.24 -19.59
C ASP A 144 -2.81 0.72 -19.64
N VAL A 145 -2.01 0.02 -20.43
CA VAL A 145 -1.97 -1.45 -20.49
C VAL A 145 -0.60 -1.90 -20.00
N LEU A 146 -0.54 -2.94 -19.18
CA LEU A 146 0.69 -3.54 -18.68
C LEU A 146 0.73 -5.03 -19.01
N ILE A 147 1.79 -5.47 -19.72
CA ILE A 147 1.91 -6.83 -20.22
C ILE A 147 3.23 -7.43 -19.75
N PRO A 148 3.22 -8.41 -18.84
CA PRO A 148 4.42 -9.13 -18.46
C PRO A 148 4.91 -10.05 -19.58
N LEU A 149 6.21 -10.02 -19.82
CA LEU A 149 6.92 -10.91 -20.73
C LEU A 149 7.89 -11.80 -19.95
N GLN A 150 8.02 -13.05 -20.37
CA GLN A 150 9.07 -13.96 -19.91
C GLN A 150 9.90 -14.39 -21.12
N ASP A 151 11.19 -14.02 -21.14
CA ASP A 151 12.11 -14.29 -22.27
C ASP A 151 11.53 -13.85 -23.65
N GLY A 152 10.84 -12.69 -23.65
CA GLY A 152 10.19 -12.13 -24.84
C GLY A 152 8.84 -12.75 -25.22
N GLN A 153 8.32 -13.68 -24.45
CA GLN A 153 6.98 -14.25 -24.67
C GLN A 153 5.98 -13.65 -23.70
N VAL A 154 4.78 -13.34 -24.18
CA VAL A 154 3.69 -12.83 -23.34
C VAL A 154 3.31 -13.89 -22.29
N VAL A 155 3.29 -13.48 -21.03
CA VAL A 155 2.81 -14.34 -19.94
C VAL A 155 1.29 -14.38 -19.98
N THR A 156 0.73 -15.54 -20.29
CA THR A 156 -0.75 -15.77 -20.34
C THR A 156 -1.25 -16.70 -19.25
N ASP A 157 -0.34 -17.34 -18.50
CA ASP A 157 -0.67 -18.23 -17.40
C ASP A 157 -0.12 -17.65 -16.08
N ALA A 158 -0.99 -17.41 -15.11
CA ALA A 158 -0.62 -16.89 -13.80
C ALA A 158 0.38 -17.81 -13.04
N ALA A 159 0.44 -19.10 -13.37
CA ALA A 159 1.42 -20.02 -12.80
C ALA A 159 2.88 -19.70 -13.20
N GLN A 160 3.10 -18.88 -14.21
CA GLN A 160 4.42 -18.40 -14.62
C GLN A 160 4.88 -17.15 -13.85
N LEU A 161 3.99 -16.54 -13.07
CA LEU A 161 4.31 -15.39 -12.23
C LEU A 161 5.00 -15.83 -10.94
N THR A 162 5.77 -14.93 -10.38
CA THR A 162 6.50 -15.12 -9.12
C THR A 162 6.07 -14.06 -8.10
N LEU A 163 6.50 -14.18 -6.85
CA LEU A 163 6.25 -13.16 -5.83
C LEU A 163 6.92 -11.81 -6.14
N ASN A 164 7.89 -11.76 -7.07
CA ASN A 164 8.51 -10.52 -7.53
C ASN A 164 7.67 -9.81 -8.61
N ASP A 165 6.57 -10.40 -9.06
CA ASP A 165 5.57 -9.72 -9.88
C ASP A 165 4.57 -9.03 -8.95
N ASP A 166 4.66 -7.72 -8.75
CA ASP A 166 3.95 -6.96 -7.70
C ASP A 166 2.43 -7.20 -7.69
N GLN A 167 1.81 -7.42 -8.84
CA GLN A 167 0.38 -7.70 -8.97
C GLN A 167 -0.05 -9.01 -8.32
N THR A 168 0.90 -9.94 -8.06
CA THR A 168 0.61 -11.22 -7.40
C THR A 168 0.47 -11.11 -5.89
N GLN A 169 0.86 -9.96 -5.32
CA GLN A 169 0.86 -9.75 -3.87
C GLN A 169 -0.57 -9.82 -3.30
N VAL A 170 -0.70 -10.53 -2.20
CA VAL A 170 -1.85 -10.53 -1.29
C VAL A 170 -1.28 -10.40 0.12
N LEU A 171 -1.46 -9.25 0.73
CA LEU A 171 -0.90 -8.96 2.04
C LEU A 171 -1.77 -9.53 3.15
N TYR A 172 -1.12 -10.00 4.20
CA TYR A 172 -1.73 -10.30 5.49
C TYR A 172 -1.05 -9.47 6.57
N SER A 173 -1.79 -8.52 7.12
CA SER A 173 -1.31 -7.62 8.16
C SER A 173 -1.54 -8.23 9.54
N LEU A 174 -0.51 -8.27 10.37
CA LEU A 174 -0.62 -8.77 11.75
C LEU A 174 0.16 -7.91 12.74
N MET A 175 -0.37 -7.85 13.96
CA MET A 175 0.33 -7.30 15.13
C MET A 175 1.01 -8.44 15.87
N ILE A 176 2.34 -8.39 16.00
CA ILE A 176 3.14 -9.46 16.60
C ILE A 176 2.61 -9.82 17.98
N ASP A 177 2.48 -8.83 18.87
CA ASP A 177 2.01 -9.03 20.24
C ASP A 177 0.61 -9.66 20.33
N ARG A 178 -0.21 -9.52 19.29
CA ARG A 178 -1.62 -9.94 19.24
C ARG A 178 -1.88 -11.11 18.31
N PHE A 179 -0.83 -11.73 17.77
CA PHE A 179 -0.99 -12.82 16.81
C PHE A 179 -0.97 -14.18 17.50
N TYR A 180 0.18 -14.63 17.96
CA TYR A 180 0.30 -15.95 18.64
C TYR A 180 1.52 -15.96 19.56
N ASN A 181 1.33 -16.42 20.79
CA ASN A 181 2.43 -16.59 21.75
C ASN A 181 3.07 -17.99 21.56
N GLY A 182 4.26 -18.01 20.98
CA GLY A 182 5.04 -19.24 20.73
C GLY A 182 6.10 -19.52 21.80
N ASN A 183 6.50 -18.49 22.56
CA ASN A 183 7.56 -18.60 23.56
C ASN A 183 7.20 -17.83 24.83
N THR A 184 6.55 -18.47 25.79
CA THR A 184 6.15 -17.83 27.04
C THR A 184 7.31 -17.38 27.94
N ALA A 185 8.57 -17.70 27.58
CA ALA A 185 9.73 -17.29 28.36
C ALA A 185 10.15 -15.82 28.11
N ASN A 186 9.66 -15.20 27.04
CA ASN A 186 9.88 -13.78 26.72
C ASN A 186 8.68 -12.89 27.09
N ASP A 187 7.63 -13.45 27.68
CA ASP A 187 6.48 -12.69 28.16
C ASP A 187 6.91 -11.71 29.26
N GLU A 188 6.83 -10.44 28.96
CA GLU A 188 7.19 -9.37 29.90
C GLU A 188 6.18 -8.21 29.83
N PRO A 189 4.93 -8.40 30.33
CA PRO A 189 4.00 -7.31 30.50
C PRO A 189 4.54 -6.31 31.51
N LEU A 190 4.25 -5.02 31.33
CA LEU A 190 4.76 -3.98 32.25
C LEU A 190 4.25 -4.17 33.67
N ASN A 191 3.05 -4.72 33.83
CA ASN A 191 2.37 -4.84 35.13
C ASN A 191 2.31 -3.52 35.90
N ASP A 192 2.27 -2.39 35.17
CA ASP A 192 2.17 -1.05 35.74
C ASP A 192 0.72 -0.81 36.21
N PRO A 193 0.51 -0.36 37.46
CA PRO A 193 -0.84 -0.09 37.96
C PRO A 193 -1.59 1.01 37.20
N GLU A 194 -0.93 1.83 36.38
CA GLU A 194 -1.57 2.83 35.51
C GLU A 194 -1.90 2.29 34.12
N VAL A 195 -1.53 1.04 33.79
CA VAL A 195 -1.79 0.40 32.50
C VAL A 195 -2.90 -0.64 32.66
N LEU A 196 -3.91 -0.57 31.80
CA LEU A 196 -4.92 -1.63 31.73
C LEU A 196 -4.38 -2.83 30.95
N PRO A 197 -4.70 -4.08 31.33
CA PRO A 197 -4.17 -5.28 30.66
C PRO A 197 -4.42 -5.31 29.14
N ILE A 198 -5.54 -4.73 28.68
CA ILE A 198 -5.87 -4.68 27.24
C ILE A 198 -4.87 -3.87 26.41
N VAL A 199 -4.16 -2.92 27.02
CA VAL A 199 -3.14 -2.07 26.39
C VAL A 199 -1.73 -2.34 26.93
N ASP A 200 -1.53 -3.52 27.52
CA ASP A 200 -0.23 -4.06 27.86
C ASP A 200 0.15 -5.19 26.92
N TYR A 201 1.40 -5.66 26.98
CA TYR A 201 1.86 -6.82 26.21
C TYR A 201 1.07 -8.07 26.55
N GLN A 202 0.71 -8.85 25.51
CA GLN A 202 -0.05 -10.10 25.64
C GLN A 202 0.75 -11.34 25.17
N GLY A 203 2.02 -11.15 24.80
CA GLY A 203 2.98 -12.22 24.61
C GLY A 203 3.05 -12.81 23.20
N GLY A 204 2.35 -12.26 22.20
CA GLY A 204 2.58 -12.66 20.81
C GLY A 204 4.03 -12.34 20.38
N ASP A 205 4.65 -13.22 19.61
CA ASP A 205 6.08 -13.18 19.33
C ASP A 205 6.49 -13.77 17.97
N LEU A 206 7.77 -13.64 17.61
CA LEU A 206 8.35 -14.17 16.36
C LEU A 206 8.33 -15.70 16.32
N ALA A 207 8.45 -16.37 17.46
CA ALA A 207 8.34 -17.83 17.56
C ALA A 207 6.92 -18.29 17.20
N GLY A 208 5.91 -17.56 17.67
CA GLY A 208 4.51 -17.82 17.35
C GLY A 208 4.19 -17.62 15.88
N ILE A 209 4.71 -16.55 15.24
CA ILE A 209 4.58 -16.35 13.79
C ILE A 209 5.24 -17.52 13.06
N THR A 210 6.45 -17.93 13.46
CA THR A 210 7.18 -19.06 12.87
C THR A 210 6.38 -20.36 12.97
N GLU A 211 5.72 -20.60 14.11
CA GLU A 211 4.85 -21.78 14.30
C GLU A 211 3.67 -21.75 13.31
N LYS A 212 3.02 -20.59 13.13
CA LYS A 212 1.89 -20.46 12.20
C LYS A 212 2.31 -20.57 10.74
N ILE A 213 3.50 -20.08 10.37
CA ILE A 213 4.08 -20.32 9.04
C ILE A 213 4.28 -21.83 8.83
N ASN A 214 5.00 -22.50 9.74
CA ASN A 214 5.30 -23.91 9.62
C ASN A 214 4.07 -24.83 9.71
N SER A 215 2.98 -24.38 10.33
CA SER A 215 1.70 -25.09 10.34
C SER A 215 0.90 -24.97 9.04
N GLY A 216 1.36 -24.14 8.09
CA GLY A 216 0.68 -23.89 6.82
C GLY A 216 -0.50 -22.93 6.90
N PHE A 217 -0.65 -22.15 7.98
CA PHE A 217 -1.78 -21.23 8.15
C PHE A 217 -1.91 -20.21 7.00
N PHE A 218 -0.80 -19.60 6.61
CA PHE A 218 -0.77 -18.59 5.54
C PHE A 218 -0.95 -19.21 4.15
N GLU A 219 -0.36 -20.39 3.92
CA GLU A 219 -0.54 -21.14 2.67
C GLU A 219 -1.99 -21.60 2.49
N ASP A 220 -2.63 -22.08 3.57
CA ASP A 220 -4.03 -22.48 3.57
C ASP A 220 -4.95 -21.30 3.24
N LEU A 221 -4.69 -20.13 3.83
CA LEU A 221 -5.41 -18.92 3.50
C LEU A 221 -5.12 -18.46 2.05
N GLY A 222 -3.90 -18.70 1.57
CA GLY A 222 -3.47 -18.41 0.21
C GLY A 222 -2.77 -17.05 0.04
N VAL A 223 -2.46 -16.32 1.11
CA VAL A 223 -1.73 -15.06 1.08
C VAL A 223 -0.29 -15.25 0.62
N THR A 224 0.36 -14.19 0.15
CA THR A 224 1.70 -14.23 -0.41
C THR A 224 2.71 -13.44 0.39
N THR A 225 2.27 -12.46 1.16
CA THR A 225 3.14 -11.52 1.86
C THR A 225 2.61 -11.24 3.26
N ILE A 226 3.46 -11.42 4.25
CA ILE A 226 3.15 -11.12 5.65
C ILE A 226 3.67 -9.72 5.95
N TRP A 227 2.78 -8.81 6.36
CA TRP A 227 3.13 -7.52 6.94
C TRP A 227 3.09 -7.66 8.46
N ILE A 228 4.27 -7.67 9.10
CA ILE A 228 4.41 -7.69 10.55
C ILE A 228 4.48 -6.26 11.11
N SER A 229 3.84 -6.02 12.27
CA SER A 229 3.97 -4.75 13.00
C SER A 229 5.43 -4.45 13.37
N PRO A 230 5.78 -3.20 13.77
CA PRO A 230 7.17 -2.86 14.05
C PRO A 230 7.77 -3.75 15.15
N ILE A 231 8.97 -4.28 14.87
CA ILE A 231 9.70 -5.20 15.78
C ILE A 231 10.76 -4.48 16.60
N THR A 232 10.88 -3.17 16.46
CA THR A 232 11.92 -2.37 17.09
C THR A 232 11.73 -2.25 18.59
N GLN A 233 12.84 -2.14 19.33
CA GLN A 233 12.82 -2.03 20.80
C GLN A 233 12.03 -0.81 21.25
N ASN A 234 10.93 -1.07 21.95
CA ASN A 234 10.04 -0.07 22.55
C ASN A 234 10.37 0.19 24.03
N PRO A 235 9.75 1.21 24.69
CA PRO A 235 9.99 1.51 26.10
C PRO A 235 9.68 0.33 27.03
N THR A 236 10.39 0.30 28.16
CA THR A 236 10.13 -0.64 29.26
C THR A 236 9.22 -0.06 30.35
N ASP A 237 8.74 1.16 30.16
CA ASP A 237 7.83 1.89 31.03
C ASP A 237 6.59 2.37 30.25
N ALA A 238 5.57 2.78 30.99
CA ALA A 238 4.28 3.17 30.43
C ALA A 238 4.25 4.64 30.00
N TRP A 239 3.72 4.92 28.82
CA TRP A 239 3.66 6.24 28.21
C TRP A 239 2.26 6.60 27.70
N GLY A 240 2.10 7.84 27.26
CA GLY A 240 0.81 8.36 26.84
C GLY A 240 -0.18 8.44 28.00
N ARG A 241 -1.33 9.02 27.73
CA ARG A 241 -2.43 9.05 28.70
C ARG A 241 -3.76 9.20 27.99
N TYR A 242 -4.63 8.22 28.14
CA TYR A 242 -5.98 8.27 27.62
C TYR A 242 -6.99 8.47 28.76
N PRO A 243 -7.67 9.62 28.87
CA PRO A 243 -8.65 9.88 29.90
C PRO A 243 -10.01 9.24 29.57
N PHE A 244 -10.63 8.56 30.53
CA PHE A 244 -11.93 7.93 30.38
C PHE A 244 -13.07 8.94 30.69
N LYS A 245 -13.41 9.76 29.69
CA LYS A 245 -14.49 10.77 29.85
C LYS A 245 -15.88 10.15 30.06
N HIS A 246 -16.09 8.92 29.59
CA HIS A 246 -17.37 8.22 29.63
C HIS A 246 -17.29 6.88 30.40
N GLY A 247 -16.25 6.71 31.23
CA GLY A 247 -15.97 5.46 31.94
C GLY A 247 -15.20 4.44 31.06
N ASN A 248 -14.90 3.30 31.67
CA ASN A 248 -14.29 2.20 30.96
C ASN A 248 -14.82 0.84 31.46
N LYS A 249 -14.92 -0.13 30.54
CA LYS A 249 -15.47 -1.47 30.83
C LYS A 249 -14.47 -2.41 31.51
N TYR A 250 -13.17 -2.11 31.44
CA TYR A 250 -12.11 -3.00 31.92
C TYR A 250 -11.85 -2.83 33.42
N ASP A 251 -11.84 -1.60 33.90
CA ASP A 251 -11.74 -1.26 35.33
C ASP A 251 -12.47 0.06 35.63
N PRO A 252 -13.76 0.00 36.04
CA PRO A 252 -14.55 1.19 36.28
C PRO A 252 -14.01 2.14 37.38
N SER A 253 -13.05 1.69 38.18
CA SER A 253 -12.41 2.53 39.21
C SER A 253 -11.37 3.50 38.61
N LYS A 254 -10.88 3.24 37.40
CA LYS A 254 -9.85 4.06 36.75
C LYS A 254 -10.46 5.19 35.92
N THR A 255 -9.86 6.36 36.01
CA THR A 255 -10.24 7.55 35.24
C THR A 255 -9.37 7.78 33.99
N TYR A 256 -8.31 7.03 33.84
CA TYR A 256 -7.41 7.02 32.67
C TYR A 256 -6.61 5.71 32.60
N THR A 257 -5.94 5.49 31.49
CA THR A 257 -4.88 4.49 31.35
C THR A 257 -3.66 5.12 30.66
N LYS A 258 -2.47 4.59 30.97
CA LYS A 258 -1.29 4.68 30.10
C LYS A 258 -1.22 3.43 29.23
N PHE A 259 -0.22 3.37 28.35
CA PHE A 259 -0.01 2.29 27.40
C PHE A 259 1.40 1.75 27.53
N SER A 260 1.58 0.45 27.28
CA SER A 260 2.87 -0.11 26.95
C SER A 260 3.16 0.08 25.44
N GLY A 261 4.40 -0.18 25.02
CA GLY A 261 4.79 -0.13 23.60
C GLY A 261 4.43 -1.37 22.80
N TYR A 262 3.43 -2.16 23.18
CA TYR A 262 3.06 -3.45 22.59
C TYR A 262 2.81 -3.41 21.07
N HIS A 263 2.43 -2.24 20.57
CA HIS A 263 2.14 -2.02 19.15
C HIS A 263 3.39 -1.80 18.30
N GLY A 264 4.55 -1.52 18.91
CA GLY A 264 5.83 -1.36 18.20
C GLY A 264 6.14 0.06 17.71
N TYR A 265 5.20 1.00 17.75
CA TYR A 265 5.34 2.33 17.13
C TYR A 265 6.07 3.39 17.98
N TRP A 266 6.72 3.01 19.08
CA TRP A 266 7.49 3.93 19.91
C TRP A 266 8.98 3.53 20.00
N PRO A 267 9.71 3.47 18.87
CA PRO A 267 11.07 2.93 18.86
C PRO A 267 12.02 3.76 19.71
N ILE A 268 12.65 3.13 20.70
CA ILE A 268 13.83 3.66 21.39
C ILE A 268 15.08 3.37 20.55
N TYR A 269 15.17 2.14 20.03
CA TYR A 269 16.21 1.71 19.10
C TYR A 269 15.54 1.18 17.83
N ASN A 270 15.68 1.90 16.73
CA ASN A 270 15.07 1.52 15.45
C ASN A 270 15.90 0.52 14.63
N ASN A 271 16.97 -0.03 15.21
CA ASN A 271 17.84 -1.07 14.63
C ASN A 271 18.07 -2.26 15.57
N LYS A 272 17.18 -2.48 16.54
CA LYS A 272 17.27 -3.56 17.50
C LYS A 272 15.90 -4.22 17.68
N VAL A 273 15.85 -5.55 17.64
CA VAL A 273 14.62 -6.31 17.92
C VAL A 273 14.22 -6.12 19.39
N ASP A 274 12.92 -5.90 19.63
CA ASP A 274 12.36 -5.88 20.99
C ASP A 274 12.44 -7.28 21.60
N HIS A 275 13.06 -7.39 22.75
CA HIS A 275 13.28 -8.68 23.42
C HIS A 275 11.99 -9.42 23.77
N ARG A 276 10.87 -8.70 23.90
CA ARG A 276 9.53 -9.28 24.14
C ARG A 276 8.95 -9.93 22.89
N PHE A 277 9.41 -9.52 21.71
CA PHE A 277 9.03 -10.17 20.45
C PHE A 277 10.01 -11.28 20.06
N GLY A 278 11.20 -11.30 20.66
CA GLY A 278 12.19 -12.32 20.41
C GLY A 278 13.61 -11.81 20.19
N THR A 279 14.42 -12.64 19.60
CA THR A 279 15.84 -12.39 19.30
C THR A 279 16.08 -12.18 17.80
N SER A 280 17.26 -11.69 17.45
CA SER A 280 17.69 -11.63 16.04
C SER A 280 17.76 -13.00 15.37
N ASP A 281 18.03 -14.06 16.11
CA ASP A 281 18.08 -15.42 15.56
C ASP A 281 16.68 -15.98 15.33
N GLU A 282 15.71 -15.70 16.20
CA GLU A 282 14.30 -16.01 15.98
C GLU A 282 13.72 -15.23 14.79
N LEU A 283 14.14 -13.97 14.60
CA LEU A 283 13.77 -13.20 13.41
C LEU A 283 14.30 -13.85 12.12
N ARG A 284 15.57 -14.27 12.09
CA ARG A 284 16.12 -15.02 10.94
C ARG A 284 15.36 -16.32 10.70
N ALA A 285 15.09 -17.07 11.75
CA ALA A 285 14.35 -18.32 11.65
C ALA A 285 12.92 -18.11 11.09
N MET A 286 12.26 -17.01 11.46
CA MET A 286 10.93 -16.65 10.95
C MET A 286 11.00 -16.29 9.46
N LEU A 287 11.98 -15.49 9.02
CA LEU A 287 12.19 -15.13 7.60
C LEU A 287 12.54 -16.37 6.77
N ASP A 288 13.46 -17.22 7.25
CA ASP A 288 13.81 -18.48 6.58
C ASP A 288 12.59 -19.41 6.43
N ALA A 289 11.75 -19.48 7.46
CA ALA A 289 10.51 -20.24 7.39
C ALA A 289 9.55 -19.65 6.35
N ALA A 290 9.36 -18.35 6.33
CA ALA A 290 8.50 -17.68 5.35
C ALA A 290 8.96 -17.95 3.92
N HIS A 291 10.24 -17.74 3.61
CA HIS A 291 10.79 -18.01 2.28
C HIS A 291 10.68 -19.47 1.86
N LYS A 292 10.91 -20.39 2.79
CA LYS A 292 10.73 -21.84 2.55
C LYS A 292 9.29 -22.20 2.19
N HIS A 293 8.33 -21.46 2.72
CA HIS A 293 6.90 -21.60 2.43
C HIS A 293 6.43 -20.67 1.30
N ASN A 294 7.36 -20.11 0.52
CA ASN A 294 7.09 -19.19 -0.60
C ASN A 294 6.21 -17.99 -0.19
N LEU A 295 6.58 -17.38 0.93
CA LEU A 295 5.98 -16.16 1.47
C LEU A 295 7.02 -15.05 1.53
N HIS A 296 6.65 -13.83 1.15
CA HIS A 296 7.41 -12.63 1.43
C HIS A 296 7.08 -12.08 2.83
N VAL A 297 8.00 -11.34 3.41
CA VAL A 297 7.79 -10.61 4.67
C VAL A 297 8.20 -9.17 4.50
N VAL A 298 7.27 -8.25 4.77
CA VAL A 298 7.55 -6.82 4.83
C VAL A 298 7.50 -6.34 6.27
N LEU A 299 8.51 -5.55 6.63
CA LEU A 299 8.65 -4.98 7.96
C LEU A 299 7.90 -3.65 8.04
N ASP A 300 7.02 -3.51 9.03
CA ASP A 300 6.51 -2.18 9.38
C ASP A 300 7.63 -1.34 10.00
N TYR A 301 7.95 -0.23 9.37
CA TYR A 301 9.09 0.60 9.76
C TYR A 301 8.67 2.04 10.08
N VAL A 302 8.97 2.46 11.30
CA VAL A 302 8.72 3.82 11.79
C VAL A 302 9.94 4.69 11.49
N ALA A 303 9.82 5.58 10.50
CA ALA A 303 10.88 6.50 10.11
C ALA A 303 10.65 7.93 10.61
N ASN A 304 9.38 8.34 10.80
CA ASN A 304 9.01 9.72 11.12
C ASN A 304 9.51 10.18 12.49
N HIS A 305 9.52 9.30 13.50
CA HIS A 305 9.77 9.68 14.88
C HIS A 305 10.53 8.60 15.65
N LEU A 306 11.09 9.00 16.77
CA LEU A 306 11.65 8.12 17.79
C LEU A 306 11.05 8.46 19.14
N HIS A 307 11.08 7.50 20.07
CA HIS A 307 10.71 7.79 21.46
C HIS A 307 11.70 8.78 22.09
N ILE A 308 11.24 9.71 22.93
CA ILE A 308 12.06 10.77 23.55
C ILE A 308 13.28 10.23 24.33
N ASN A 309 13.19 8.98 24.83
CA ASN A 309 14.30 8.31 25.53
C ASN A 309 15.28 7.64 24.56
N SER A 310 15.13 7.80 23.24
CA SER A 310 16.08 7.25 22.28
C SER A 310 17.46 7.86 22.47
N PRO A 311 18.54 7.03 22.50
CA PRO A 311 19.91 7.54 22.53
C PRO A 311 20.24 8.47 21.35
N VAL A 312 19.60 8.29 20.20
CA VAL A 312 19.77 9.18 19.04
C VAL A 312 19.32 10.60 19.38
N ILE A 313 18.13 10.75 19.97
CA ILE A 313 17.62 12.07 20.40
C ILE A 313 18.49 12.66 21.52
N GLN A 314 18.95 11.84 22.45
CA GLN A 314 19.81 12.31 23.54
C GLN A 314 21.18 12.83 23.03
N GLN A 315 21.73 12.18 21.99
CA GLN A 315 22.99 12.58 21.36
C GLN A 315 22.83 13.75 20.41
N HIS A 316 21.68 13.83 19.74
CA HIS A 316 21.33 14.80 18.72
C HIS A 316 19.97 15.46 19.01
N PRO A 317 19.85 16.26 20.08
CA PRO A 317 18.59 16.91 20.44
C PRO A 317 18.14 17.95 19.39
N ASP A 318 19.02 18.33 18.49
CA ASP A 318 18.76 19.21 17.35
C ASP A 318 18.21 18.48 16.11
N TRP A 319 18.07 17.14 16.15
CA TRP A 319 17.52 16.33 15.07
C TRP A 319 16.00 16.20 15.10
N ILE A 320 15.34 16.68 16.15
CA ILE A 320 13.89 16.72 16.26
C ILE A 320 13.35 18.08 15.85
N THR A 321 12.12 18.09 15.36
CA THR A 321 11.41 19.32 15.02
C THR A 321 10.98 20.07 16.29
N ASP A 322 10.65 21.35 16.16
CA ASP A 322 10.20 22.16 17.29
C ASP A 322 8.78 21.77 17.74
N SER A 323 8.61 21.56 19.05
CA SER A 323 7.31 21.30 19.67
C SER A 323 6.41 22.54 19.77
N ILE A 324 6.95 23.72 19.44
CA ILE A 324 6.25 25.01 19.38
C ILE A 324 6.50 25.63 18.03
N LEU A 325 5.45 25.99 17.33
CA LEU A 325 5.52 26.70 16.05
C LEU A 325 6.04 28.13 16.22
N PRO A 326 6.55 28.78 15.16
CA PRO A 326 7.04 30.16 15.23
C PRO A 326 5.96 31.18 15.70
N ASP A 327 4.68 30.86 15.54
CA ASP A 327 3.55 31.68 16.00
C ASP A 327 3.16 31.44 17.48
N GLY A 328 3.88 30.55 18.18
CA GLY A 328 3.70 30.22 19.59
C GLY A 328 2.68 29.11 19.86
N ARG A 329 2.02 28.55 18.84
CA ARG A 329 1.14 27.39 19.01
C ARG A 329 1.93 26.10 19.25
N ARG A 330 1.32 25.15 19.97
CA ARG A 330 1.88 23.80 20.12
C ARG A 330 1.84 23.05 18.79
N ASN A 331 2.94 22.44 18.41
CA ASN A 331 3.10 21.66 17.18
C ASN A 331 2.81 20.17 17.42
N PHE A 332 1.55 19.87 17.80
CA PHE A 332 1.09 18.51 18.08
C PHE A 332 -0.18 18.23 17.29
N GLU A 333 -0.26 17.06 16.66
CA GLU A 333 -1.42 16.57 15.91
C GLU A 333 -1.90 17.53 14.80
N LEU A 334 -1.01 18.36 14.25
CA LEU A 334 -1.30 19.26 13.15
C LEU A 334 -1.08 18.55 11.81
N TRP A 335 -1.83 17.47 11.60
CA TRP A 335 -1.63 16.46 10.56
C TRP A 335 -1.57 16.98 9.12
N ASP A 336 -2.23 18.08 8.82
CA ASP A 336 -2.26 18.69 7.50
C ASP A 336 -1.48 20.01 7.44
N GLU A 337 -1.62 20.87 8.46
CA GLU A 337 -1.03 22.20 8.50
C GLU A 337 0.50 22.15 8.67
N ALA A 338 1.00 21.29 9.55
CA ALA A 338 2.42 21.15 9.85
C ALA A 338 2.92 19.72 9.62
N ARG A 339 2.46 19.09 8.54
CA ARG A 339 2.60 17.64 8.32
C ARG A 339 4.03 17.10 8.41
N LEU A 340 5.06 17.88 8.05
CA LEU A 340 6.47 17.45 8.08
C LEU A 340 7.16 17.71 9.43
N THR A 341 6.50 18.41 10.36
CA THR A 341 7.14 18.83 11.62
C THR A 341 6.31 18.50 12.85
N THR A 342 5.03 18.15 12.70
CA THR A 342 4.13 17.94 13.84
C THR A 342 4.52 16.69 14.64
N TRP A 343 4.52 16.81 15.97
CA TRP A 343 4.69 15.68 16.87
C TRP A 343 3.38 14.91 17.02
N PHE A 344 3.47 13.60 17.14
CA PHE A 344 2.29 12.75 17.33
C PHE A 344 1.84 12.69 18.78
N ASP A 345 2.80 12.74 19.72
CA ASP A 345 2.56 12.92 21.17
C ASP A 345 3.84 13.51 21.78
N THR A 346 3.76 13.91 23.04
CA THR A 346 4.84 14.52 23.82
C THR A 346 6.07 13.63 24.00
N HIS A 347 5.91 12.33 23.89
CA HIS A 347 6.97 11.34 24.04
C HIS A 347 7.49 10.77 22.72
N ILE A 348 6.93 11.15 21.58
CA ILE A 348 7.34 10.72 20.23
C ILE A 348 7.54 11.93 19.31
N PRO A 349 8.62 12.70 19.54
CA PRO A 349 8.98 13.83 18.70
C PRO A 349 9.29 13.39 17.27
N SER A 350 8.80 14.15 16.29
CA SER A 350 9.15 13.94 14.89
C SER A 350 10.58 14.35 14.61
N LEU A 351 11.26 13.56 13.78
CA LEU A 351 12.61 13.87 13.30
C LEU A 351 12.56 14.93 12.21
N ASP A 352 13.51 15.82 12.17
CA ASP A 352 13.68 16.81 11.10
C ASP A 352 14.35 16.16 9.87
N LEU A 353 13.57 15.35 9.15
CA LEU A 353 14.01 14.59 7.97
C LEU A 353 14.24 15.46 6.74
N GLU A 354 13.92 16.76 6.78
CA GLU A 354 14.32 17.71 5.74
C GLU A 354 15.81 18.08 5.85
N ARG A 355 16.43 17.85 7.01
CA ARG A 355 17.89 18.03 7.18
C ARG A 355 18.65 16.87 6.54
N PRO A 356 19.63 17.14 5.65
CA PRO A 356 20.37 16.10 4.93
C PRO A 356 21.04 15.07 5.85
N GLU A 357 21.69 15.52 6.92
CA GLU A 357 22.40 14.65 7.85
C GLU A 357 21.46 13.72 8.64
N VAL A 358 20.24 14.18 8.97
CA VAL A 358 19.22 13.37 9.63
C VAL A 358 18.66 12.34 8.65
N CYS A 359 18.32 12.78 7.45
CA CYS A 359 17.85 11.92 6.38
C CYS A 359 18.86 10.81 6.03
N GLU A 360 20.14 11.16 5.87
CA GLU A 360 21.23 10.20 5.58
C GLU A 360 21.36 9.15 6.68
N ALA A 361 21.38 9.57 7.95
CA ALA A 361 21.51 8.67 9.09
C ALA A 361 20.27 7.76 9.24
N MET A 362 19.08 8.31 9.07
CA MET A 362 17.85 7.55 9.28
C MET A 362 17.54 6.58 8.11
N THR A 363 17.93 6.93 6.89
CA THR A 363 17.85 5.98 5.75
C THR A 363 18.89 4.87 5.90
N ASP A 364 20.08 5.13 6.41
CA ASP A 364 21.06 4.07 6.75
C ASP A 364 20.52 3.12 7.84
N THR A 365 19.77 3.65 8.79
CA THR A 365 19.12 2.85 9.83
C THR A 365 18.03 1.95 9.26
N ALA A 366 17.24 2.43 8.30
CA ALA A 366 16.28 1.58 7.57
C ALA A 366 17.00 0.45 6.81
N LEU A 367 18.11 0.77 6.15
CA LEU A 367 18.91 -0.22 5.41
C LEU A 367 19.57 -1.28 6.31
N PHE A 368 19.74 -1.02 7.60
CA PHE A 368 20.23 -2.01 8.56
C PHE A 368 19.39 -3.30 8.49
N TRP A 369 18.08 -3.19 8.37
CA TRP A 369 17.19 -4.35 8.31
C TRP A 369 17.38 -5.18 7.05
N LEU A 370 17.55 -4.53 5.90
CA LEU A 370 17.83 -5.23 4.63
C LEU A 370 19.24 -5.82 4.56
N ALA A 371 20.21 -5.21 5.27
CA ALA A 371 21.60 -5.65 5.27
C ALA A 371 21.85 -6.84 6.22
N ASN A 372 21.07 -6.97 7.28
CA ASN A 372 21.27 -7.97 8.32
C ASN A 372 20.22 -9.08 8.34
N PHE A 373 19.09 -8.84 7.63
CA PHE A 373 17.96 -9.75 7.56
C PHE A 373 17.40 -9.76 6.14
N GLU A 374 16.80 -10.87 5.74
CA GLU A 374 16.29 -11.04 4.38
C GLU A 374 14.81 -10.62 4.25
N PHE A 375 14.48 -9.40 4.71
CA PHE A 375 13.18 -8.82 4.43
C PHE A 375 12.99 -8.56 2.94
N ASP A 376 11.77 -8.78 2.44
CA ASP A 376 11.40 -8.54 1.04
C ASP A 376 10.94 -7.10 0.80
N GLY A 377 10.83 -6.31 1.85
CA GLY A 377 10.46 -4.92 1.76
C GLY A 377 10.01 -4.29 3.08
N PHE A 378 9.31 -3.18 2.93
CA PHE A 378 8.79 -2.42 4.05
C PHE A 378 7.32 -2.02 3.85
N ARG A 379 6.58 -1.99 4.95
CA ARG A 379 5.45 -1.08 5.11
C ARG A 379 5.97 0.12 5.89
N HIS A 380 5.87 1.30 5.31
CA HIS A 380 6.32 2.52 5.97
C HIS A 380 5.16 3.22 6.67
N ASP A 381 5.32 3.39 7.97
CA ASP A 381 4.41 4.15 8.81
C ASP A 381 4.44 5.64 8.51
N ALA A 382 3.30 6.32 8.63
CA ALA A 382 3.19 7.78 8.64
C ALA A 382 3.87 8.51 7.46
N CYS A 383 3.86 7.95 6.24
CA CYS A 383 4.53 8.52 5.06
C CYS A 383 4.13 9.96 4.77
N LYS A 384 2.88 10.34 5.05
CA LYS A 384 2.38 11.71 4.94
C LYS A 384 3.29 12.74 5.63
N HIS A 385 3.97 12.33 6.70
CA HIS A 385 4.77 13.18 7.59
C HIS A 385 6.26 13.16 7.27
N ILE A 386 6.65 12.47 6.18
CA ILE A 386 8.04 12.28 5.78
C ILE A 386 8.27 12.98 4.42
N PRO A 387 9.35 13.77 4.27
CA PRO A 387 9.61 14.50 3.04
C PRO A 387 10.02 13.57 1.88
N GLU A 388 9.75 14.01 0.65
CA GLU A 388 10.14 13.27 -0.57
C GLU A 388 11.64 12.99 -0.66
N SER A 389 12.48 13.89 -0.13
CA SER A 389 13.92 13.72 -0.08
C SER A 389 14.33 12.43 0.64
N TYR A 390 13.66 12.09 1.73
CA TYR A 390 13.90 10.84 2.46
C TYR A 390 13.62 9.62 1.58
N TRP A 391 12.47 9.58 0.90
CA TRP A 391 12.08 8.44 0.07
C TRP A 391 13.01 8.25 -1.12
N ARG A 392 13.42 9.34 -1.77
CA ARG A 392 14.38 9.29 -2.88
C ARG A 392 15.76 8.82 -2.40
N THR A 393 16.23 9.31 -1.25
CA THR A 393 17.48 8.86 -0.64
C THR A 393 17.43 7.37 -0.31
N LEU A 394 16.34 6.91 0.32
CA LEU A 394 16.14 5.49 0.65
C LEU A 394 16.09 4.63 -0.63
N GLY A 395 15.28 5.01 -1.62
CA GLY A 395 15.15 4.29 -2.89
C GLY A 395 16.49 4.20 -3.64
N HIS A 396 17.24 5.30 -3.72
CA HIS A 396 18.58 5.32 -4.31
C HIS A 396 19.55 4.38 -3.57
N LYS A 397 19.58 4.44 -2.23
CA LYS A 397 20.42 3.56 -1.42
C LYS A 397 20.06 2.09 -1.58
N ILE A 398 18.76 1.75 -1.64
CA ILE A 398 18.30 0.37 -1.90
C ILE A 398 18.80 -0.08 -3.27
N ALA A 399 18.56 0.68 -4.31
CA ALA A 399 18.96 0.33 -5.68
C ALA A 399 20.48 0.14 -5.83
N THR A 400 21.28 0.93 -5.10
CA THR A 400 22.75 0.88 -5.19
C THR A 400 23.38 -0.16 -4.28
N ARG A 401 22.82 -0.41 -3.08
CA ARG A 401 23.40 -1.34 -2.11
C ARG A 401 22.89 -2.78 -2.27
N PHE A 402 21.70 -2.95 -2.84
CA PHE A 402 21.05 -4.26 -3.04
C PHE A 402 20.65 -4.48 -4.51
N PRO A 403 21.58 -4.33 -5.48
CA PRO A 403 21.26 -4.48 -6.88
C PRO A 403 20.77 -5.92 -7.15
N GLY A 404 19.64 -6.05 -7.84
CA GLY A 404 19.05 -7.34 -8.18
C GLY A 404 18.17 -7.97 -7.09
N ARG A 405 18.07 -7.38 -5.88
CA ARG A 405 17.01 -7.73 -4.93
C ARG A 405 15.75 -6.95 -5.26
N HIS A 406 14.63 -7.65 -5.33
CA HIS A 406 13.32 -7.00 -5.38
C HIS A 406 12.93 -6.60 -3.96
N ILE A 407 12.90 -5.30 -3.67
CA ILE A 407 12.50 -4.74 -2.37
C ILE A 407 11.22 -3.94 -2.62
N TRP A 408 10.10 -4.47 -2.13
CA TRP A 408 8.80 -3.84 -2.30
C TRP A 408 8.45 -2.94 -1.12
N MET A 409 8.10 -1.69 -1.39
CA MET A 409 7.79 -0.68 -0.38
C MET A 409 6.37 -0.18 -0.54
N ILE A 410 5.55 -0.35 0.50
CA ILE A 410 4.21 0.23 0.60
C ILE A 410 4.16 1.23 1.76
N GLY A 411 3.50 2.35 1.55
CA GLY A 411 3.42 3.41 2.56
C GLY A 411 2.01 3.70 3.05
N GLU A 412 1.93 4.40 4.17
CA GLU A 412 0.68 4.86 4.75
C GLU A 412 0.55 6.38 4.64
N THR A 413 -0.44 6.83 3.87
CA THR A 413 -0.78 8.26 3.73
C THR A 413 -2.29 8.43 3.71
N TYR A 414 -2.82 9.11 4.72
CA TYR A 414 -4.21 9.60 4.69
C TYR A 414 -4.25 10.94 3.95
N GLY A 415 -4.90 10.98 2.80
CA GLY A 415 -4.95 12.21 2.00
C GLY A 415 -5.71 12.06 0.68
N SER A 416 -5.68 13.10 -0.13
CA SER A 416 -6.23 13.07 -1.48
C SER A 416 -5.42 12.13 -2.39
N PRO A 417 -6.00 11.68 -3.53
CA PRO A 417 -5.24 10.91 -4.53
C PRO A 417 -3.96 11.61 -4.99
N ASP A 418 -3.97 12.94 -5.10
CA ASP A 418 -2.77 13.71 -5.48
C ASP A 418 -1.67 13.61 -4.42
N LEU A 419 -2.02 13.75 -3.13
CA LEU A 419 -1.05 13.64 -2.04
C LEU A 419 -0.49 12.21 -1.95
N ILE A 420 -1.34 11.19 -2.01
CA ILE A 420 -0.93 9.78 -1.99
C ILE A 420 -0.03 9.49 -3.20
N GLY A 421 -0.43 9.96 -4.39
CA GLY A 421 0.31 9.77 -5.64
C GLY A 421 1.69 10.44 -5.67
N MET A 422 1.93 11.45 -4.85
CA MET A 422 3.25 12.07 -4.74
C MET A 422 4.34 11.08 -4.31
N TYR A 423 4.00 10.13 -3.45
CA TYR A 423 4.96 9.20 -2.84
C TYR A 423 5.25 7.94 -3.68
N VAL A 424 4.47 7.68 -4.74
CA VAL A 424 4.66 6.54 -5.66
C VAL A 424 5.29 6.95 -6.99
N LYS A 425 5.95 8.10 -7.03
CA LYS A 425 6.70 8.56 -8.21
C LYS A 425 8.11 7.94 -8.24
N THR A 426 8.77 8.07 -9.39
CA THR A 426 10.08 7.48 -9.66
C THR A 426 11.08 7.66 -8.51
N GLY A 427 11.67 6.55 -8.08
CA GLY A 427 12.72 6.51 -7.06
C GLY A 427 12.22 6.63 -5.62
N MET A 428 10.91 6.53 -5.40
CA MET A 428 10.29 6.52 -4.06
C MET A 428 9.64 5.17 -3.77
N LEU A 429 8.42 5.15 -3.25
CA LEU A 429 7.71 3.93 -2.89
C LEU A 429 7.10 3.23 -4.11
N ASN A 430 6.93 1.92 -4.04
CA ASN A 430 6.21 1.13 -5.06
C ASN A 430 4.71 1.36 -4.96
N ALA A 431 4.20 1.50 -3.73
CA ALA A 431 2.77 1.56 -3.44
C ALA A 431 2.47 2.43 -2.21
N GLN A 432 1.20 2.77 -2.07
CA GLN A 432 0.57 3.35 -0.88
C GLN A 432 -0.74 2.61 -0.62
N PHE A 433 -1.26 2.65 0.61
CA PHE A 433 -2.64 2.22 0.83
C PHE A 433 -3.60 3.25 0.20
N ASP A 434 -4.59 2.77 -0.55
CA ASP A 434 -5.63 3.63 -1.13
C ASP A 434 -6.77 3.86 -0.13
N PHE A 435 -6.58 4.82 0.76
CA PHE A 435 -7.62 5.17 1.73
C PHE A 435 -8.85 5.82 1.08
N ASN A 436 -8.75 6.39 -0.12
CA ASN A 436 -9.92 6.92 -0.81
C ASN A 436 -10.83 5.78 -1.26
N GLU A 437 -10.25 4.71 -1.81
CA GLU A 437 -10.97 3.49 -2.16
C GLU A 437 -11.55 2.82 -0.91
N TYR A 438 -10.75 2.63 0.15
CA TYR A 438 -11.22 2.07 1.43
C TYR A 438 -12.46 2.78 1.97
N TYR A 439 -12.40 4.11 2.06
CA TYR A 439 -13.55 4.90 2.51
C TYR A 439 -14.70 4.84 1.50
N GLY A 440 -14.41 4.79 0.21
CA GLY A 440 -15.41 4.62 -0.86
C GLY A 440 -16.23 3.34 -0.68
N VAL A 441 -15.57 2.21 -0.48
CA VAL A 441 -16.24 0.92 -0.24
C VAL A 441 -17.00 0.94 1.08
N ARG A 442 -16.39 1.44 2.16
CA ARG A 442 -17.05 1.54 3.46
C ARG A 442 -18.33 2.39 3.40
N GLU A 443 -18.29 3.56 2.80
CA GLU A 443 -19.43 4.48 2.75
C GLU A 443 -20.52 3.99 1.79
N SER A 444 -20.15 3.28 0.71
CA SER A 444 -21.12 2.73 -0.27
C SER A 444 -21.76 1.43 0.22
N VAL A 445 -20.94 0.43 0.61
CA VAL A 445 -21.41 -0.93 0.92
C VAL A 445 -21.84 -1.05 2.37
N ILE A 446 -21.07 -0.50 3.30
CA ILE A 446 -21.28 -0.70 4.74
C ILE A 446 -22.27 0.32 5.28
N ALA A 447 -22.02 1.61 5.06
CA ALA A 447 -22.78 2.71 5.64
C ALA A 447 -23.99 3.16 4.81
N ASP A 448 -24.07 2.74 3.55
CA ASP A 448 -25.18 3.10 2.62
C ASP A 448 -25.37 4.63 2.45
N LYS A 449 -24.24 5.39 2.48
CA LYS A 449 -24.27 6.86 2.33
C LYS A 449 -24.40 7.30 0.88
N PHE A 450 -23.82 6.54 -0.06
CA PHE A 450 -23.92 6.81 -1.49
C PHE A 450 -23.94 5.49 -2.30
N GLY A 451 -24.25 5.59 -3.58
CA GLY A 451 -24.44 4.44 -4.45
C GLY A 451 -23.15 3.96 -5.11
N MET A 452 -23.29 2.90 -5.92
CA MET A 452 -22.17 2.30 -6.66
C MET A 452 -21.60 3.24 -7.72
N GLN A 453 -22.35 4.24 -8.17
CA GLN A 453 -21.87 5.26 -9.10
C GLN A 453 -20.75 6.11 -8.51
N GLU A 454 -20.88 6.47 -7.24
CA GLU A 454 -19.83 7.22 -6.55
C GLU A 454 -18.61 6.35 -6.24
N LEU A 455 -18.82 5.08 -5.87
CA LEU A 455 -17.71 4.14 -5.68
C LEU A 455 -16.92 3.93 -6.98
N GLU A 456 -17.62 3.72 -8.10
CA GLU A 456 -16.98 3.57 -9.42
C GLU A 456 -16.17 4.83 -9.79
N ARG A 457 -16.71 6.01 -9.50
CA ARG A 457 -15.99 7.29 -9.71
C ARG A 457 -14.70 7.34 -8.89
N ILE A 458 -14.73 6.95 -7.62
CA ILE A 458 -13.56 6.91 -6.73
C ILE A 458 -12.51 5.93 -7.28
N VAL A 459 -12.89 4.72 -7.67
CA VAL A 459 -11.96 3.74 -8.26
C VAL A 459 -11.35 4.26 -9.56
N LYS A 460 -12.12 4.95 -10.41
CA LYS A 460 -11.58 5.60 -11.62
C LYS A 460 -10.61 6.74 -11.30
N GLU A 461 -10.86 7.51 -10.24
CA GLU A 461 -9.92 8.55 -9.78
C GLU A 461 -8.60 7.94 -9.30
N SER A 462 -8.65 6.83 -8.57
CA SER A 462 -7.44 6.06 -8.19
C SER A 462 -6.67 5.59 -9.42
N MET A 463 -7.36 4.98 -10.41
CA MET A 463 -6.73 4.57 -11.68
C MET A 463 -6.14 5.77 -12.44
N ALA A 464 -6.81 6.91 -12.41
CA ALA A 464 -6.33 8.12 -13.05
C ALA A 464 -5.07 8.71 -12.36
N ALA A 465 -5.02 8.64 -11.04
CA ALA A 465 -3.93 9.20 -10.24
C ALA A 465 -2.69 8.29 -10.21
N TYR A 466 -2.90 6.97 -10.14
CA TYR A 466 -1.82 6.00 -9.88
C TYR A 466 -1.47 5.11 -11.09
N GLY A 467 -2.28 5.15 -12.17
CA GLY A 467 -2.24 4.23 -13.30
C GLY A 467 -3.26 3.09 -13.15
N ALA A 468 -3.69 2.51 -14.28
CA ALA A 468 -4.71 1.45 -14.27
C ALA A 468 -4.18 0.10 -13.73
N HIS A 469 -2.86 -0.08 -13.73
CA HIS A 469 -2.17 -1.26 -13.23
C HIS A 469 -1.34 -0.95 -11.98
N HIS A 470 -1.81 -0.01 -11.14
CA HIS A 470 -1.17 0.32 -9.88
C HIS A 470 -1.17 -0.87 -8.90
N THR A 471 -0.22 -0.86 -7.98
CA THR A 471 -0.11 -1.84 -6.88
C THR A 471 -0.48 -1.24 -5.53
N MET A 472 -1.35 -0.22 -5.54
CA MET A 472 -1.85 0.39 -4.31
C MET A 472 -2.57 -0.64 -3.45
N GLY A 473 -2.44 -0.51 -2.12
CA GLY A 473 -3.03 -1.47 -1.18
C GLY A 473 -4.52 -1.23 -0.98
N ASN A 474 -5.34 -2.22 -1.33
CA ASN A 474 -6.78 -2.25 -1.07
C ASN A 474 -7.01 -2.95 0.28
N ILE A 475 -7.31 -2.19 1.33
CA ILE A 475 -7.47 -2.74 2.68
C ILE A 475 -8.93 -3.03 3.03
N SER A 476 -9.17 -4.15 3.72
CA SER A 476 -10.45 -4.41 4.38
C SER A 476 -10.56 -3.70 5.73
N GLY A 477 -9.45 -3.61 6.44
CA GLY A 477 -9.26 -2.93 7.72
C GLY A 477 -7.80 -2.90 8.12
N ASN A 478 -7.50 -2.31 9.26
CA ASN A 478 -6.19 -2.37 9.89
C ASN A 478 -6.31 -2.15 11.41
N HIS A 479 -5.18 -2.11 12.10
CA HIS A 479 -5.11 -1.93 13.54
C HIS A 479 -5.58 -0.54 14.05
N ASP A 480 -5.85 0.42 13.15
CA ASP A 480 -6.33 1.78 13.47
C ASP A 480 -7.80 2.00 13.09
N GLN A 481 -8.45 1.01 12.48
CA GLN A 481 -9.83 1.10 12.04
C GLN A 481 -10.77 0.24 12.91
N VAL A 482 -12.03 0.62 12.95
CA VAL A 482 -13.09 -0.23 13.53
C VAL A 482 -13.19 -1.51 12.71
N ARG A 483 -13.36 -2.66 13.39
CA ARG A 483 -13.57 -3.94 12.70
C ARG A 483 -14.76 -3.86 11.76
N ILE A 484 -14.55 -4.28 10.52
CA ILE A 484 -15.55 -4.13 9.46
C ILE A 484 -16.83 -4.91 9.75
N ALA A 485 -16.74 -6.10 10.38
CA ALA A 485 -17.90 -6.90 10.75
C ALA A 485 -18.79 -6.18 11.76
N SER A 486 -18.20 -5.48 12.74
CA SER A 486 -18.96 -4.69 13.73
C SER A 486 -19.63 -3.45 13.13
N LEU A 487 -19.00 -2.80 12.15
CA LEU A 487 -19.62 -1.72 11.38
C LEU A 487 -20.76 -2.26 10.50
N ALA A 488 -20.49 -3.33 9.77
CA ALA A 488 -21.40 -3.93 8.80
C ALA A 488 -22.69 -4.44 9.46
N GLY A 489 -22.58 -5.01 10.65
CA GLY A 489 -23.74 -5.48 11.43
C GLY A 489 -24.41 -4.40 12.29
N GLY A 490 -23.90 -3.17 12.31
CA GLY A 490 -24.47 -2.05 13.04
C GLY A 490 -24.16 -2.07 14.55
N ALA A 491 -23.23 -2.89 15.02
CA ALA A 491 -22.79 -2.87 16.42
C ALA A 491 -22.03 -1.57 16.78
N ILE A 492 -21.30 -1.02 15.83
CA ILE A 492 -20.90 0.40 15.75
C ILE A 492 -21.76 1.03 14.66
N ARG A 493 -22.20 2.26 14.85
CA ARG A 493 -22.98 2.95 13.81
C ARG A 493 -22.12 3.16 12.57
N PRO A 494 -22.49 2.59 11.41
CA PRO A 494 -21.67 2.66 10.21
C PRO A 494 -21.48 4.08 9.67
N ASP A 495 -22.41 4.98 9.96
CA ASP A 495 -22.39 6.39 9.61
C ASP A 495 -21.57 7.26 10.59
N GLU A 496 -21.17 6.71 11.74
CA GLU A 496 -20.38 7.39 12.78
C GLU A 496 -19.25 6.47 13.30
N PRO A 497 -18.34 5.97 12.44
CA PRO A 497 -17.30 5.02 12.84
C PRO A 497 -16.25 5.62 13.78
N GLU A 498 -16.09 6.96 13.82
CA GLU A 498 -15.22 7.69 14.74
C GLU A 498 -15.64 7.55 16.21
N ASN A 499 -16.89 7.19 16.48
CA ASN A 499 -17.36 6.80 17.82
C ASN A 499 -16.81 5.44 18.28
N GLY A 500 -16.15 4.71 17.40
CA GLY A 500 -15.60 3.37 17.67
C GLY A 500 -14.61 3.36 18.83
N LYS A 501 -13.72 4.36 18.92
CA LYS A 501 -12.74 4.41 20.03
C LYS A 501 -13.43 4.53 21.40
N GLN A 502 -14.42 5.42 21.53
CA GLN A 502 -15.21 5.52 22.76
C GLN A 502 -15.97 4.22 23.07
N ALA A 503 -16.59 3.60 22.06
CA ALA A 503 -17.31 2.35 22.22
C ALA A 503 -16.38 1.22 22.72
N GLY A 504 -15.17 1.11 22.18
CA GLY A 504 -14.17 0.14 22.61
C GLY A 504 -13.80 0.23 24.09
N TRP A 505 -13.79 1.44 24.63
CA TRP A 505 -13.54 1.63 26.07
C TRP A 505 -14.77 1.40 26.95
N THR A 506 -15.96 1.70 26.49
CA THR A 506 -17.16 1.80 27.37
C THR A 506 -18.04 0.56 27.35
N ARG A 507 -18.03 -0.24 26.28
CA ARG A 507 -18.91 -1.41 26.15
C ARG A 507 -18.26 -2.53 25.33
N THR A 508 -18.72 -3.76 25.51
CA THR A 508 -18.36 -4.85 24.61
C THR A 508 -19.05 -4.64 23.27
N VAL A 509 -18.26 -4.71 22.20
CA VAL A 509 -18.74 -4.56 20.83
C VAL A 509 -18.75 -5.93 20.17
N GLY A 510 -19.92 -6.37 19.74
CA GLY A 510 -20.11 -7.62 19.00
C GLY A 510 -20.30 -7.39 17.50
N ILE A 511 -20.94 -8.35 16.85
CA ILE A 511 -21.18 -8.28 15.40
C ILE A 511 -22.43 -7.47 15.01
N GLY A 512 -23.40 -7.29 15.92
CA GLY A 512 -24.71 -6.73 15.59
C GLY A 512 -25.59 -7.74 14.86
N ASP A 513 -26.15 -7.38 13.69
CA ASP A 513 -26.88 -8.32 12.84
C ASP A 513 -25.91 -9.17 12.00
N ALA A 514 -25.65 -10.38 12.46
CA ALA A 514 -24.69 -11.29 11.83
C ALA A 514 -25.06 -11.64 10.36
N ASN A 515 -26.34 -11.73 10.01
CA ASN A 515 -26.74 -12.05 8.65
C ASN A 515 -26.38 -10.94 7.65
N ILE A 516 -26.40 -9.70 8.10
CA ILE A 516 -26.00 -8.54 7.30
C ILE A 516 -24.49 -8.37 7.35
N ALA A 517 -23.87 -8.49 8.54
CA ALA A 517 -22.46 -8.25 8.79
C ALA A 517 -21.56 -9.05 7.87
N TYR A 518 -21.67 -10.37 7.89
CA TYR A 518 -20.81 -11.24 7.06
C TYR A 518 -21.01 -11.02 5.57
N ARG A 519 -22.23 -10.77 5.11
CA ARG A 519 -22.50 -10.52 3.68
C ARG A 519 -21.90 -9.19 3.21
N LYS A 520 -22.03 -8.12 4.00
CA LYS A 520 -21.42 -6.82 3.68
C LYS A 520 -19.90 -6.89 3.75
N ALA A 521 -19.33 -7.51 4.79
CA ALA A 521 -17.89 -7.69 4.90
C ALA A 521 -17.34 -8.50 3.72
N LEU A 522 -18.00 -9.59 3.34
CA LEU A 522 -17.61 -10.37 2.16
C LEU A 522 -17.73 -9.56 0.86
N LEU A 523 -18.73 -8.70 0.74
CA LEU A 523 -18.89 -7.86 -0.44
C LEU A 523 -17.75 -6.83 -0.57
N GLN A 524 -17.24 -6.29 0.54
CA GLN A 524 -16.03 -5.48 0.57
C GLN A 524 -14.82 -6.28 0.07
N GLU A 525 -14.64 -7.51 0.56
CA GLU A 525 -13.53 -8.36 0.10
C GLU A 525 -13.64 -8.65 -1.40
N VAL A 526 -14.84 -8.92 -1.92
CA VAL A 526 -15.05 -9.12 -3.36
C VAL A 526 -14.58 -7.90 -4.15
N ILE A 527 -14.87 -6.69 -3.71
CA ILE A 527 -14.39 -5.47 -4.36
C ILE A 527 -12.87 -5.42 -4.31
N ASN A 528 -12.27 -5.51 -3.11
CA ASN A 528 -10.83 -5.40 -2.91
C ASN A 528 -10.03 -6.44 -3.73
N PHE A 529 -10.56 -7.65 -3.88
CA PHE A 529 -9.89 -8.72 -4.64
C PHE A 529 -10.10 -8.65 -6.15
N THR A 530 -11.04 -7.85 -6.66
CA THR A 530 -11.39 -7.84 -8.10
C THR A 530 -11.07 -6.55 -8.83
N ILE A 531 -10.98 -5.41 -8.14
CA ILE A 531 -10.49 -4.14 -8.71
C ILE A 531 -8.96 -4.15 -8.86
N PRO A 532 -8.34 -3.18 -9.60
CA PRO A 532 -6.90 -2.97 -9.59
C PRO A 532 -6.35 -2.69 -8.19
N GLY A 533 -5.08 -3.03 -7.94
CA GLY A 533 -4.41 -2.86 -6.66
C GLY A 533 -4.01 -4.20 -6.02
N VAL A 534 -3.47 -4.14 -4.83
CA VAL A 534 -2.98 -5.27 -4.03
C VAL A 534 -3.87 -5.45 -2.80
N PRO A 535 -4.63 -6.55 -2.68
CA PRO A 535 -5.47 -6.78 -1.51
C PRO A 535 -4.66 -6.95 -0.23
N CYS A 536 -5.17 -6.40 0.86
CA CYS A 536 -4.56 -6.51 2.19
C CYS A 536 -5.62 -6.90 3.22
N VAL A 537 -5.44 -8.06 3.84
CA VAL A 537 -6.33 -8.59 4.89
C VAL A 537 -5.69 -8.33 6.26
N TYR A 538 -6.41 -7.72 7.18
CA TYR A 538 -5.97 -7.58 8.57
C TYR A 538 -6.33 -8.85 9.36
N GLN A 539 -5.43 -9.30 10.25
CA GLN A 539 -5.64 -10.50 11.08
C GLN A 539 -7.04 -10.53 11.70
N GLY A 540 -7.78 -11.59 11.41
CA GLY A 540 -9.15 -11.79 11.87
C GLY A 540 -10.23 -11.28 10.91
N ASP A 541 -9.95 -10.37 9.99
CA ASP A 541 -10.96 -9.89 9.03
C ASP A 541 -11.36 -11.01 8.06
N GLU A 542 -10.49 -11.99 7.80
CA GLU A 542 -10.78 -13.15 6.97
C GLU A 542 -11.94 -14.03 7.48
N TYR A 543 -12.25 -13.96 8.78
CA TYR A 543 -13.41 -14.64 9.35
C TYR A 543 -14.44 -13.69 9.97
N GLY A 544 -14.25 -12.38 9.82
CA GLY A 544 -15.16 -11.36 10.34
C GLY A 544 -15.04 -11.15 11.84
N GLU A 545 -13.81 -11.04 12.36
CA GLU A 545 -13.55 -10.67 13.77
C GLU A 545 -14.25 -9.36 14.12
N VAL A 546 -14.75 -9.31 15.34
CA VAL A 546 -15.50 -8.17 15.87
C VAL A 546 -14.62 -7.27 16.73
N GLY A 547 -15.01 -6.02 16.87
CA GLY A 547 -14.36 -5.06 17.75
C GLY A 547 -14.67 -3.62 17.34
N ALA A 548 -14.52 -2.72 18.29
CA ALA A 548 -14.53 -1.29 18.06
C ALA A 548 -13.16 -0.84 17.48
N ASN A 549 -12.80 0.41 17.67
CA ASN A 549 -11.46 0.89 17.35
C ASN A 549 -10.49 0.60 18.53
N ASP A 550 -9.20 0.92 18.36
CA ASP A 550 -8.15 0.78 19.36
C ASP A 550 -8.62 1.12 20.80
N PRO A 551 -8.42 0.18 21.74
CA PRO A 551 -7.69 -1.08 21.68
C PRO A 551 -8.53 -2.32 21.30
N ASP A 552 -9.83 -2.17 21.12
CA ASP A 552 -10.79 -3.27 21.00
C ASP A 552 -10.67 -4.04 19.64
N ASN A 553 -10.09 -3.40 18.61
CA ASN A 553 -9.76 -4.04 17.32
C ASN A 553 -8.43 -4.80 17.33
N ARG A 554 -7.69 -4.78 18.46
CA ARG A 554 -6.35 -5.36 18.64
C ARG A 554 -6.35 -6.50 19.66
N LEU A 555 -7.39 -7.34 19.62
CA LEU A 555 -7.46 -8.53 20.46
C LEU A 555 -6.52 -9.61 19.93
N MET A 556 -6.19 -10.60 20.79
CA MET A 556 -5.44 -11.79 20.37
C MET A 556 -6.19 -12.51 19.26
N MET A 557 -5.45 -12.91 18.22
CA MET A 557 -5.96 -13.67 17.09
C MET A 557 -6.55 -15.01 17.54
N ARG A 558 -7.69 -15.40 16.99
CA ARG A 558 -8.32 -16.71 17.21
C ARG A 558 -8.00 -17.64 16.05
N PHE A 559 -7.36 -18.75 16.35
CA PHE A 559 -7.02 -19.80 15.36
C PHE A 559 -7.99 -20.98 15.40
N ASP A 560 -8.78 -21.08 16.45
CA ASP A 560 -9.78 -22.13 16.68
C ASP A 560 -11.06 -21.53 17.26
N GLY A 561 -12.07 -22.38 17.50
CA GLY A 561 -13.35 -21.96 18.07
C GLY A 561 -14.20 -21.06 17.16
N LEU A 562 -13.91 -20.96 15.87
CA LEU A 562 -14.71 -20.21 14.91
C LEU A 562 -16.10 -20.86 14.75
N ASN A 563 -17.13 -20.05 14.77
CA ASN A 563 -18.50 -20.51 14.50
C ASN A 563 -18.73 -20.79 13.01
N GLU A 564 -19.90 -21.36 12.66
CA GLU A 564 -20.20 -21.75 11.28
C GLU A 564 -20.16 -20.57 10.28
N GLN A 565 -20.60 -19.38 10.67
CA GLN A 565 -20.59 -18.18 9.81
C GLN A 565 -19.18 -17.65 9.62
N GLU A 566 -18.34 -17.62 10.67
CA GLU A 566 -16.93 -17.26 10.62
C GLU A 566 -16.14 -18.23 9.72
N GLN A 567 -16.38 -19.54 9.86
CA GLN A 567 -15.76 -20.54 8.99
C GLN A 567 -16.19 -20.38 7.53
N ALA A 568 -17.48 -20.09 7.28
CA ALA A 568 -17.99 -19.85 5.94
C ALA A 568 -17.37 -18.60 5.31
N MET A 569 -17.27 -17.50 6.06
CA MET A 569 -16.62 -16.27 5.58
C MET A 569 -15.15 -16.53 5.24
N ARG A 570 -14.39 -17.18 6.13
CA ARG A 570 -12.99 -17.54 5.88
C ARG A 570 -12.83 -18.37 4.62
N ALA A 571 -13.71 -19.34 4.39
CA ALA A 571 -13.69 -20.16 3.20
C ALA A 571 -13.96 -19.36 1.91
N GLU A 572 -14.85 -18.37 1.94
CA GLU A 572 -15.10 -17.49 0.79
C GLU A 572 -13.90 -16.56 0.53
N VAL A 573 -13.27 -15.99 1.56
CA VAL A 573 -12.04 -15.19 1.41
C VAL A 573 -10.91 -16.04 0.80
N GLN A 574 -10.73 -17.27 1.26
CA GLN A 574 -9.77 -18.21 0.64
C GLN A 574 -10.05 -18.45 -0.86
N LYS A 575 -11.32 -18.57 -1.25
CA LYS A 575 -11.69 -18.73 -2.67
C LYS A 575 -11.35 -17.47 -3.47
N LEU A 576 -11.63 -16.28 -2.94
CA LEU A 576 -11.30 -15.02 -3.59
C LEU A 576 -9.78 -14.88 -3.81
N ILE A 577 -8.97 -15.21 -2.79
CA ILE A 577 -7.51 -15.19 -2.89
C ILE A 577 -7.03 -16.14 -3.99
N ARG A 578 -7.47 -17.40 -3.97
CA ARG A 578 -7.08 -18.39 -4.98
C ARG A 578 -7.51 -17.99 -6.37
N MET A 579 -8.74 -17.50 -6.53
CA MET A 579 -9.28 -17.02 -7.81
C MET A 579 -8.42 -15.88 -8.36
N ARG A 580 -8.10 -14.86 -7.56
CA ARG A 580 -7.25 -13.75 -7.99
C ARG A 580 -5.88 -14.25 -8.43
N ARG A 581 -5.22 -15.06 -7.60
CA ARG A 581 -3.86 -15.56 -7.86
C ARG A 581 -3.75 -16.46 -9.11
N SER A 582 -4.84 -17.07 -9.54
CA SER A 582 -4.88 -17.93 -10.73
C SER A 582 -5.41 -17.24 -11.98
N SER A 583 -5.77 -15.95 -11.91
CA SER A 583 -6.46 -15.23 -12.98
C SER A 583 -5.61 -14.09 -13.54
N MET A 584 -5.05 -14.27 -14.74
CA MET A 584 -4.36 -13.17 -15.45
C MET A 584 -5.24 -11.93 -15.63
N PRO A 585 -6.54 -12.05 -15.98
CA PRO A 585 -7.44 -10.90 -16.00
C PRO A 585 -7.53 -10.14 -14.66
N LEU A 586 -7.55 -10.80 -13.51
CA LEU A 586 -7.61 -10.11 -12.21
C LEU A 586 -6.26 -9.51 -11.79
N LEU A 587 -5.15 -10.04 -12.29
CA LEU A 587 -3.80 -9.54 -12.01
C LEU A 587 -3.41 -8.41 -12.96
N TYR A 588 -3.51 -8.62 -14.27
CA TYR A 588 -3.02 -7.72 -15.32
C TYR A 588 -4.09 -7.23 -16.29
N GLY A 589 -5.37 -7.57 -16.08
CA GLY A 589 -6.44 -7.21 -17.00
C GLY A 589 -6.86 -5.75 -16.91
N ASP A 590 -7.30 -5.20 -18.03
CA ASP A 590 -7.83 -3.86 -18.17
C ASP A 590 -9.27 -3.81 -17.66
N MET A 591 -9.58 -2.84 -16.81
CA MET A 591 -10.88 -2.72 -16.17
C MET A 591 -11.84 -1.87 -16.99
N GLN A 592 -13.08 -2.36 -17.18
CA GLN A 592 -14.16 -1.63 -17.84
C GLN A 592 -15.48 -1.78 -17.09
N THR A 593 -16.20 -0.67 -16.91
CA THR A 593 -17.58 -0.70 -16.39
C THR A 593 -18.54 -1.07 -17.52
N GLU A 594 -19.29 -2.17 -17.33
CA GLU A 594 -20.26 -2.70 -18.29
C GLU A 594 -21.69 -2.18 -18.03
N ARG A 595 -22.07 -2.13 -16.76
CA ARG A 595 -23.36 -1.60 -16.29
C ARG A 595 -23.21 -0.97 -14.91
N LEU A 596 -23.84 0.18 -14.73
CA LEU A 596 -23.76 0.93 -13.49
C LEU A 596 -25.11 1.56 -13.16
N THR A 597 -25.59 1.28 -11.95
CA THR A 597 -26.74 1.95 -11.34
C THR A 597 -26.37 2.38 -9.93
N ASP A 598 -27.30 2.96 -9.20
CA ASP A 598 -27.06 3.31 -7.80
C ASP A 598 -26.81 2.07 -6.92
N ASP A 599 -27.43 0.95 -7.23
CA ASP A 599 -27.38 -0.28 -6.42
C ASP A 599 -26.51 -1.38 -7.03
N GLU A 600 -26.20 -1.33 -8.32
CA GLU A 600 -25.48 -2.37 -9.03
C GLU A 600 -24.29 -1.82 -9.81
N TRP A 601 -23.16 -2.52 -9.70
CA TRP A 601 -21.99 -2.28 -10.51
C TRP A 601 -21.55 -3.58 -11.17
N VAL A 602 -21.54 -3.59 -12.50
CA VAL A 602 -20.99 -4.69 -13.30
C VAL A 602 -19.78 -4.16 -14.05
N PHE A 603 -18.65 -4.77 -13.83
CA PHE A 603 -17.41 -4.45 -14.53
C PHE A 603 -16.70 -5.71 -15.00
N SER A 604 -15.80 -5.54 -15.95
CA SER A 604 -14.93 -6.61 -16.43
C SER A 604 -13.47 -6.28 -16.23
N ARG A 605 -12.67 -7.33 -16.14
CA ARG A 605 -11.21 -7.32 -16.24
C ARG A 605 -10.83 -8.18 -17.43
N THR A 606 -10.11 -7.62 -18.41
CA THR A 606 -9.79 -8.31 -19.67
C THR A 606 -8.29 -8.34 -19.89
N TYR A 607 -7.73 -9.52 -20.16
CA TYR A 607 -6.32 -9.72 -20.47
C TYR A 607 -6.18 -10.70 -21.65
N MET A 608 -5.54 -10.27 -22.73
CA MET A 608 -5.35 -11.07 -23.97
C MET A 608 -6.61 -11.76 -24.48
N GLY A 609 -7.75 -11.08 -24.34
CA GLY A 609 -9.07 -11.58 -24.75
C GLY A 609 -9.79 -12.46 -23.72
N GLU A 610 -9.11 -12.95 -22.69
CA GLU A 610 -9.76 -13.59 -21.55
C GLU A 610 -10.43 -12.54 -20.66
N LYS A 611 -11.66 -12.82 -20.25
CA LYS A 611 -12.51 -11.84 -19.55
C LYS A 611 -13.09 -12.44 -18.27
N VAL A 612 -12.87 -11.75 -17.14
CA VAL A 612 -13.60 -11.97 -15.89
C VAL A 612 -14.62 -10.85 -15.73
N THR A 613 -15.88 -11.20 -15.53
CA THR A 613 -16.97 -10.25 -15.25
C THR A 613 -17.38 -10.37 -13.80
N VAL A 614 -17.46 -9.22 -13.13
CA VAL A 614 -17.86 -9.09 -11.72
C VAL A 614 -19.13 -8.26 -11.68
N SER A 615 -20.17 -8.80 -11.07
CA SER A 615 -21.45 -8.11 -10.80
C SER A 615 -21.63 -8.02 -9.28
N ILE A 616 -21.88 -6.83 -8.79
CA ILE A 616 -22.07 -6.53 -7.37
C ILE A 616 -23.39 -5.80 -7.20
N ASN A 617 -24.23 -6.27 -6.27
CA ASN A 617 -25.44 -5.57 -5.87
C ASN A 617 -25.42 -5.29 -4.36
N ARG A 618 -25.35 -4.02 -4.01
CA ARG A 618 -25.25 -3.58 -2.61
C ARG A 618 -26.56 -3.68 -1.82
N ARG A 619 -27.72 -3.70 -2.49
CA ARG A 619 -29.05 -3.86 -1.83
C ARG A 619 -29.33 -5.31 -1.49
N ASP A 620 -29.11 -6.18 -2.46
CA ASP A 620 -29.29 -7.62 -2.26
C ASP A 620 -28.14 -8.26 -1.52
N LEU A 621 -27.05 -7.52 -1.30
CA LEU A 621 -25.77 -8.00 -0.75
C LEU A 621 -25.32 -9.26 -1.48
N SER A 622 -25.32 -9.21 -2.80
CA SER A 622 -24.99 -10.34 -3.66
C SER A 622 -23.91 -9.97 -4.68
N PHE A 623 -23.19 -10.97 -5.10
CA PHE A 623 -22.19 -10.83 -6.16
C PHE A 623 -22.17 -12.08 -7.06
N VAL A 624 -21.67 -11.90 -8.28
CA VAL A 624 -21.38 -12.97 -9.24
C VAL A 624 -20.06 -12.68 -9.91
N ILE A 625 -19.17 -13.65 -9.95
CA ILE A 625 -17.90 -13.58 -10.67
C ILE A 625 -17.89 -14.69 -11.71
N CYS A 626 -17.79 -14.32 -12.99
CA CYS A 626 -17.81 -15.24 -14.12
C CYS A 626 -16.54 -15.10 -14.94
N ASN A 627 -15.92 -16.22 -15.28
CA ASN A 627 -14.88 -16.30 -16.31
C ASN A 627 -15.58 -16.60 -17.65
N LEU A 628 -15.35 -15.76 -18.66
CA LEU A 628 -15.88 -15.93 -20.02
C LEU A 628 -14.76 -16.25 -20.99
#